data_d03490c7043a8b72f699b79f9cfa4b77
#
_entry.id   d03490c7043a8b72f699b79f9cfa4b77
#
_cell.length_a   1.000
_cell.length_b   1.000
_cell.length_c   1.000
_cell.angle_alpha   90.00
_cell.angle_beta   90.00
_cell.angle_gamma   90.00
#
_symmetry.space_group_name_H-M   'P 1'
#
loop_
_entity.id
_entity.type
_entity.pdbx_description
1 polymer ?
#
loop_
_entity_poly.entity_id
_entity_poly.type
_entity_poly.pdbx_seq_one_letter_code
_entity_poly.pdbx_strand_id
1 'polypeptide(L)'
;MTDSRPSRRLRQGRASLAISFFVQGAIFALLVTRIPALQDRYGISDGLLPLFLAAVPILAGVGSVGTEHLVKRMRPGLVLRAVQPIVSLALLAAGSGTTVWQLAAALAVFGLTVGALDASMNMLGVSLQRAYGRSIMLGFHGAYSLGGIAGASLAWVGAHWDLPLPMLYAPLVATLVPVALIAGRWYVDRQGDHPADNQSDDQADDHGAAVSMRALLPLCLVMAFAYIGDSTVSNWSAKYLEDVLHSSEQLATVPYNVYMVTTLLGRSFGDFGVRRFGAVAVVRAGALLAGAGFAVVAAAPGPWVGMGGFTLLGLGLCVLVPQTFAAAGRLFPGTSDAAVARLNIFNYVGFLIGSPLVGALGGAWNYRAAMLVPMALVLVTIRYARSFTPVPAGYGDGHERPRTVDVG
;
A
#
# COMPACT_ATOMS: atom_id res chain seq x y z
N MET A 1 17.59 -10.20 30.42
CA MET A 1 16.80 -9.45 29.42
C MET A 1 17.66 -8.27 28.98
N THR A 2 18.45 -8.44 27.93
CA THR A 2 19.26 -7.35 27.37
C THR A 2 18.33 -6.38 26.67
N ASP A 3 18.27 -5.15 27.14
CA ASP A 3 17.52 -4.03 26.55
C ASP A 3 18.13 -3.68 25.18
N SER A 4 17.74 -4.45 24.13
CA SER A 4 18.24 -4.24 22.79
C SER A 4 17.43 -3.12 22.10
N ARG A 5 17.69 -1.88 22.52
CA ARG A 5 17.20 -0.72 21.77
C ARG A 5 17.74 -0.81 20.34
N PRO A 6 16.90 -0.59 19.30
CA PRO A 6 17.37 -0.62 17.93
C PRO A 6 18.55 0.34 17.73
N SER A 7 19.56 -0.06 16.99
CA SER A 7 20.73 0.77 16.70
C SER A 7 20.34 2.11 16.10
N ARG A 8 21.21 3.12 16.22
CA ARG A 8 21.00 4.45 15.61
C ARG A 8 20.72 4.33 14.10
N ARG A 9 21.45 3.45 13.41
CA ARG A 9 21.30 3.19 11.97
C ARG A 9 19.89 2.69 11.63
N LEU A 10 19.36 1.73 12.38
CA LEU A 10 18.02 1.20 12.19
C LEU A 10 16.94 2.26 12.42
N ARG A 11 17.10 3.09 13.48
CA ARG A 11 16.17 4.20 13.76
C ARG A 11 16.16 5.24 12.65
N GLN A 12 17.32 5.62 12.13
CA GLN A 12 17.45 6.53 10.99
C GLN A 12 16.82 5.92 9.73
N GLY A 13 17.08 4.65 9.43
CA GLY A 13 16.47 3.94 8.32
C GLY A 13 14.93 3.90 8.41
N ARG A 14 14.39 3.69 9.62
CA ARG A 14 12.94 3.73 9.85
C ARG A 14 12.35 5.12 9.60
N ALA A 15 12.98 6.16 10.10
CA ALA A 15 12.51 7.54 9.86
C ALA A 15 12.59 7.92 8.38
N SER A 16 13.71 7.58 7.73
CA SER A 16 13.92 7.80 6.31
C SER A 16 12.87 7.12 5.43
N LEU A 17 12.58 5.85 5.70
CA LEU A 17 11.58 5.10 4.95
C LEU A 17 10.15 5.62 5.23
N ALA A 18 9.84 6.02 6.47
CA ALA A 18 8.57 6.65 6.81
C ALA A 18 8.34 7.97 6.04
N ILE A 19 9.41 8.77 5.85
CA ILE A 19 9.37 9.98 5.00
C ILE A 19 9.01 9.60 3.56
N SER A 20 9.57 8.53 3.01
CA SER A 20 9.25 8.09 1.65
C SER A 20 7.79 7.68 1.49
N PHE A 21 7.25 6.94 2.45
CA PHE A 21 5.83 6.59 2.48
C PHE A 21 4.93 7.84 2.59
N PHE A 22 5.32 8.81 3.41
CA PHE A 22 4.60 10.10 3.52
C PHE A 22 4.62 10.87 2.19
N VAL A 23 5.78 11.00 1.56
CA VAL A 23 5.94 11.71 0.28
C VAL A 23 5.08 11.04 -0.79
N GLN A 24 5.09 9.71 -0.88
CA GLN A 24 4.25 8.99 -1.84
C GLN A 24 2.77 9.24 -1.58
N GLY A 25 2.33 9.15 -0.33
CA GLY A 25 0.92 9.42 0.03
C GLY A 25 0.49 10.82 -0.38
N ALA A 26 1.33 11.83 -0.13
CA ALA A 26 1.06 13.21 -0.51
C ALA A 26 0.96 13.39 -2.03
N ILE A 27 1.90 12.84 -2.79
CA ILE A 27 1.94 12.94 -4.26
C ILE A 27 0.73 12.23 -4.88
N PHE A 28 0.38 11.04 -4.39
CA PHE A 28 -0.75 10.29 -4.90
C PHE A 28 -2.08 11.01 -4.62
N ALA A 29 -2.26 11.53 -3.42
CA ALA A 29 -3.45 12.30 -3.06
C ALA A 29 -3.58 13.59 -3.89
N LEU A 30 -2.50 14.31 -4.13
CA LEU A 30 -2.48 15.50 -4.98
C LEU A 30 -2.91 15.19 -6.42
N LEU A 31 -2.48 14.05 -6.98
CA LEU A 31 -2.91 13.63 -8.31
C LEU A 31 -4.41 13.31 -8.33
N VAL A 32 -4.84 12.41 -7.43
CA VAL A 32 -6.21 11.86 -7.45
C VAL A 32 -7.26 12.92 -7.12
N THR A 33 -7.00 13.79 -6.14
CA THR A 33 -7.97 14.82 -5.74
C THR A 33 -8.10 15.98 -6.73
N ARG A 34 -7.14 16.10 -7.67
CA ARG A 34 -7.18 17.13 -8.73
C ARG A 34 -7.49 16.57 -10.12
N ILE A 35 -8.02 15.35 -10.21
CA ILE A 35 -8.46 14.73 -11.47
C ILE A 35 -9.45 15.64 -12.23
N PRO A 36 -10.50 16.24 -11.61
CA PRO A 36 -11.38 17.15 -12.33
C PRO A 36 -10.64 18.33 -12.95
N ALA A 37 -9.73 18.96 -12.22
CA ALA A 37 -8.93 20.07 -12.74
C ALA A 37 -7.98 19.66 -13.87
N LEU A 38 -7.48 18.42 -13.87
CA LEU A 38 -6.73 17.85 -14.99
C LEU A 38 -7.64 17.60 -16.19
N GLN A 39 -8.83 17.06 -15.94
CA GLN A 39 -9.85 16.81 -16.99
C GLN A 39 -10.21 18.12 -17.71
N ASP A 40 -10.54 19.16 -16.97
CA ASP A 40 -10.87 20.49 -17.50
C ASP A 40 -9.71 21.12 -18.26
N ARG A 41 -8.50 21.07 -17.68
CA ARG A 41 -7.29 21.65 -18.27
C ARG A 41 -6.96 21.09 -19.64
N TYR A 42 -7.15 19.78 -19.84
CA TYR A 42 -6.79 19.08 -21.07
C TYR A 42 -7.99 18.80 -21.99
N GLY A 43 -9.19 19.22 -21.58
CA GLY A 43 -10.41 18.98 -22.36
C GLY A 43 -10.73 17.48 -22.54
N ILE A 44 -10.47 16.65 -21.51
CA ILE A 44 -10.71 15.20 -21.57
C ILE A 44 -12.21 14.96 -21.42
N SER A 45 -12.80 14.28 -22.39
CA SER A 45 -14.20 13.88 -22.31
C SER A 45 -14.44 12.83 -21.22
N ASP A 46 -15.66 12.79 -20.67
CA ASP A 46 -16.07 11.79 -19.68
C ASP A 46 -15.88 10.34 -20.17
N GLY A 47 -15.99 10.13 -21.47
CA GLY A 47 -15.77 8.82 -22.09
C GLY A 47 -14.29 8.39 -22.13
N LEU A 48 -13.34 9.33 -22.14
CA LEU A 48 -11.90 9.06 -22.15
C LEU A 48 -11.30 9.01 -20.74
N LEU A 49 -11.91 9.68 -19.77
CA LEU A 49 -11.41 9.75 -18.40
C LEU A 49 -11.16 8.37 -17.78
N PRO A 50 -12.06 7.37 -17.89
CA PRO A 50 -11.82 6.04 -17.34
C PRO A 50 -10.56 5.36 -17.89
N LEU A 51 -10.20 5.62 -19.16
CA LEU A 51 -8.98 5.08 -19.77
C LEU A 51 -7.72 5.65 -19.07
N PHE A 52 -7.69 6.96 -18.80
CA PHE A 52 -6.58 7.60 -18.07
C PHE A 52 -6.49 7.08 -16.64
N LEU A 53 -7.63 6.92 -15.97
CA LEU A 53 -7.69 6.41 -14.60
C LEU A 53 -7.25 4.94 -14.50
N ALA A 54 -7.60 4.12 -15.49
CA ALA A 54 -7.18 2.71 -15.54
C ALA A 54 -5.70 2.54 -15.96
N ALA A 55 -5.17 3.45 -16.78
CA ALA A 55 -3.79 3.36 -17.26
C ALA A 55 -2.77 3.43 -16.11
N VAL A 56 -2.98 4.28 -15.10
CA VAL A 56 -2.06 4.45 -13.98
C VAL A 56 -1.85 3.15 -13.19
N PRO A 57 -2.88 2.46 -12.67
CA PRO A 57 -2.69 1.20 -11.94
C PRO A 57 -2.17 0.06 -12.84
N ILE A 58 -2.54 0.02 -14.13
CA ILE A 58 -1.99 -0.98 -15.07
C ILE A 58 -0.48 -0.77 -15.22
N LEU A 59 -0.04 0.45 -15.49
CA LEU A 59 1.37 0.79 -15.65
C LEU A 59 2.14 0.63 -14.33
N ALA A 60 1.49 0.87 -13.19
CA ALA A 60 2.09 0.60 -11.88
C ALA A 60 2.31 -0.91 -11.66
N GLY A 61 1.39 -1.75 -12.10
CA GLY A 61 1.61 -3.20 -12.15
C GLY A 61 2.85 -3.58 -12.98
N VAL A 62 2.99 -2.99 -14.18
CA VAL A 62 4.17 -3.18 -15.04
C VAL A 62 5.45 -2.68 -14.35
N GLY A 63 5.42 -1.51 -13.71
CA GLY A 63 6.53 -0.96 -12.95
C GLY A 63 6.95 -1.85 -11.78
N SER A 64 5.99 -2.46 -11.08
CA SER A 64 6.25 -3.43 -10.00
C SER A 64 6.94 -4.69 -10.51
N VAL A 65 6.48 -5.26 -11.64
CA VAL A 65 7.14 -6.40 -12.32
C VAL A 65 8.55 -6.03 -12.76
N GLY A 66 8.72 -4.86 -13.38
CA GLY A 66 10.03 -4.36 -13.78
C GLY A 66 11.00 -4.25 -12.60
N THR A 67 10.49 -3.88 -11.42
CA THR A 67 11.29 -3.80 -10.19
C THR A 67 11.76 -5.16 -9.72
N GLU A 68 10.96 -6.24 -9.86
CA GLU A 68 11.41 -7.61 -9.54
C GLU A 68 12.69 -7.98 -10.32
N HIS A 69 12.78 -7.57 -11.59
CA HIS A 69 13.95 -7.81 -12.42
C HIS A 69 15.10 -6.86 -12.08
N LEU A 70 14.79 -5.62 -11.76
CA LEU A 70 15.79 -4.60 -11.46
C LEU A 70 16.53 -4.88 -10.14
N VAL A 71 15.82 -5.35 -9.11
CA VAL A 71 16.42 -5.66 -7.80
C VAL A 71 17.33 -6.89 -7.80
N LYS A 72 17.31 -7.71 -8.86
CA LYS A 72 18.32 -8.74 -9.09
C LYS A 72 19.72 -8.17 -9.39
N ARG A 73 19.78 -6.91 -9.84
CA ARG A 73 21.03 -6.22 -10.23
C ARG A 73 21.32 -4.99 -9.36
N MET A 74 20.31 -4.44 -8.71
CA MET A 74 20.40 -3.20 -7.93
C MET A 74 19.73 -3.38 -6.59
N ARG A 75 20.23 -2.70 -5.56
CA ARG A 75 19.59 -2.68 -4.23
C ARG A 75 18.25 -1.94 -4.28
N PRO A 76 17.20 -2.42 -3.59
CA PRO A 76 15.90 -1.74 -3.51
C PRO A 76 16.01 -0.27 -3.10
N GLY A 77 16.93 0.10 -2.19
CA GLY A 77 17.16 1.46 -1.77
C GLY A 77 17.69 2.39 -2.87
N LEU A 78 18.47 1.86 -3.82
CA LEU A 78 18.91 2.63 -4.99
C LEU A 78 17.75 2.86 -5.97
N VAL A 79 16.94 1.82 -6.20
CA VAL A 79 15.73 1.93 -7.03
C VAL A 79 14.80 2.99 -6.45
N LEU A 80 14.48 2.89 -5.15
CA LEU A 80 13.62 3.86 -4.46
C LEU A 80 14.15 5.29 -4.58
N ARG A 81 15.46 5.47 -4.36
CA ARG A 81 16.11 6.78 -4.43
C ARG A 81 16.05 7.40 -5.83
N ALA A 82 16.06 6.57 -6.87
CA ALA A 82 15.94 7.03 -8.26
C ALA A 82 14.50 7.35 -8.65
N VAL A 83 13.53 6.47 -8.31
CA VAL A 83 12.15 6.60 -8.79
C VAL A 83 11.34 7.65 -8.03
N GLN A 84 11.66 7.93 -6.77
CA GLN A 84 10.89 8.88 -5.95
C GLN A 84 10.94 10.33 -6.48
N PRO A 85 12.09 10.88 -6.91
CA PRO A 85 12.12 12.16 -7.62
C PRO A 85 11.36 12.12 -8.94
N ILE A 86 11.46 11.01 -9.70
CA ILE A 86 10.82 10.90 -11.02
C ILE A 86 9.30 10.95 -10.88
N VAL A 87 8.71 10.22 -9.91
CA VAL A 87 7.26 10.27 -9.69
C VAL A 87 6.78 11.66 -9.28
N SER A 88 7.58 12.37 -8.49
CA SER A 88 7.29 13.77 -8.10
C SER A 88 7.31 14.72 -9.29
N LEU A 89 8.33 14.58 -10.15
CA LEU A 89 8.44 15.37 -11.38
C LEU A 89 7.36 15.02 -12.40
N ALA A 90 6.93 13.74 -12.46
CA ALA A 90 5.84 13.32 -13.32
C ALA A 90 4.50 13.94 -12.88
N LEU A 91 4.25 14.09 -11.57
CA LEU A 91 3.10 14.86 -11.06
C LEU A 91 3.14 16.31 -11.55
N LEU A 92 4.30 16.97 -11.43
CA LEU A 92 4.47 18.34 -11.90
C LEU A 92 4.27 18.45 -13.41
N ALA A 93 4.82 17.51 -14.18
CA ALA A 93 4.63 17.44 -15.63
C ALA A 93 3.15 17.25 -16.02
N ALA A 94 2.42 16.39 -15.30
CA ALA A 94 0.99 16.19 -15.51
C ALA A 94 0.18 17.49 -15.26
N GLY A 95 0.57 18.29 -14.28
CA GLY A 95 -0.08 19.57 -14.01
C GLY A 95 0.37 20.72 -14.93
N SER A 96 1.51 20.59 -15.62
CA SER A 96 2.13 21.70 -16.37
C SER A 96 1.95 21.61 -17.89
N GLY A 97 1.63 20.46 -18.44
CA GLY A 97 1.45 20.26 -19.87
C GLY A 97 0.28 21.04 -20.47
N THR A 98 0.24 21.09 -21.80
CA THR A 98 -0.77 21.82 -22.57
C THR A 98 -1.54 20.92 -23.56
N THR A 99 -1.06 19.70 -23.75
CA THR A 99 -1.69 18.73 -24.68
C THR A 99 -2.02 17.42 -23.98
N VAL A 100 -3.05 16.72 -24.44
CA VAL A 100 -3.45 15.39 -23.92
C VAL A 100 -2.30 14.37 -23.99
N TRP A 101 -1.46 14.45 -25.02
CA TRP A 101 -0.30 13.57 -25.18
C TRP A 101 0.77 13.80 -24.10
N GLN A 102 1.00 15.05 -23.71
CA GLN A 102 1.91 15.37 -22.59
C GLN A 102 1.36 14.84 -21.28
N LEU A 103 0.05 14.95 -21.04
CA LEU A 103 -0.58 14.32 -19.88
C LEU A 103 -0.44 12.80 -19.93
N ALA A 104 -0.74 12.17 -21.06
CA ALA A 104 -0.62 10.71 -21.23
C ALA A 104 0.80 10.23 -20.92
N ALA A 105 1.82 10.92 -21.45
CA ALA A 105 3.22 10.62 -21.19
C ALA A 105 3.59 10.81 -19.71
N ALA A 106 3.14 11.91 -19.09
CA ALA A 106 3.38 12.18 -17.67
C ALA A 106 2.73 11.12 -16.77
N LEU A 107 1.47 10.73 -17.05
CA LEU A 107 0.76 9.68 -16.31
C LEU A 107 1.36 8.29 -16.56
N ALA A 108 1.90 8.04 -17.75
CA ALA A 108 2.62 6.79 -18.03
C ALA A 108 3.90 6.69 -17.19
N VAL A 109 4.70 7.75 -17.15
CA VAL A 109 5.89 7.83 -16.29
C VAL A 109 5.49 7.73 -14.82
N PHE A 110 4.45 8.44 -14.41
CA PHE A 110 3.92 8.39 -13.04
C PHE A 110 3.52 6.95 -12.66
N GLY A 111 2.71 6.29 -13.48
CA GLY A 111 2.26 4.91 -13.23
C GLY A 111 3.44 3.94 -13.10
N LEU A 112 4.33 3.89 -14.09
CA LEU A 112 5.50 3.01 -14.05
C LEU A 112 6.37 3.26 -12.82
N THR A 113 6.63 4.52 -12.50
CA THR A 113 7.50 4.86 -11.37
C THR A 113 6.83 4.68 -10.02
N VAL A 114 5.53 4.90 -9.90
CA VAL A 114 4.80 4.62 -8.65
C VAL A 114 4.76 3.12 -8.35
N GLY A 115 4.64 2.27 -9.36
CA GLY A 115 4.73 0.82 -9.17
C GLY A 115 6.10 0.37 -8.67
N ALA A 116 7.17 0.93 -9.24
CA ALA A 116 8.53 0.66 -8.79
C ALA A 116 8.81 1.23 -7.39
N LEU A 117 8.25 2.39 -7.08
CA LEU A 117 8.29 3.03 -5.76
C LEU A 117 7.64 2.15 -4.70
N ASP A 118 6.40 1.72 -4.93
CA ASP A 118 5.65 0.85 -4.02
C ASP A 118 6.39 -0.45 -3.73
N ALA A 119 6.85 -1.14 -4.78
CA ALA A 119 7.60 -2.38 -4.63
C ALA A 119 8.86 -2.16 -3.78
N SER A 120 9.68 -1.16 -4.14
CA SER A 120 10.95 -0.88 -3.45
C SER A 120 10.76 -0.48 -1.99
N MET A 121 9.76 0.36 -1.68
CA MET A 121 9.46 0.76 -0.31
C MET A 121 9.02 -0.41 0.55
N ASN A 122 8.16 -1.28 0.02
CA ASN A 122 7.67 -2.43 0.77
C ASN A 122 8.78 -3.48 0.96
N MET A 123 9.69 -3.68 -0.02
CA MET A 123 10.89 -4.51 0.14
C MET A 123 11.78 -4.00 1.28
N LEU A 124 12.08 -2.70 1.30
CA LEU A 124 12.86 -2.07 2.38
C LEU A 124 12.12 -2.14 3.72
N GLY A 125 10.81 -1.94 3.74
CA GLY A 125 9.98 -2.05 4.95
C GLY A 125 10.03 -3.44 5.56
N VAL A 126 9.91 -4.48 4.74
CA VAL A 126 10.02 -5.88 5.14
C VAL A 126 11.42 -6.21 5.65
N SER A 127 12.46 -5.78 4.93
CA SER A 127 13.85 -5.98 5.34
C SER A 127 14.15 -5.31 6.69
N LEU A 128 13.73 -4.05 6.84
CA LEU A 128 13.92 -3.28 8.06
C LEU A 128 13.12 -3.87 9.24
N GLN A 129 11.89 -4.35 9.01
CA GLN A 129 11.09 -5.02 10.04
C GLN A 129 11.79 -6.29 10.57
N ARG A 130 12.43 -7.07 9.69
CA ARG A 130 13.23 -8.23 10.13
C ARG A 130 14.40 -7.79 11.00
N ALA A 131 15.14 -6.75 10.58
CA ALA A 131 16.26 -6.23 11.36
C ALA A 131 15.84 -5.65 12.73
N TYR A 132 14.58 -5.15 12.82
CA TYR A 132 13.99 -4.69 14.09
C TYR A 132 13.54 -5.82 15.02
N GLY A 133 13.33 -7.03 14.49
CA GLY A 133 12.78 -8.17 15.24
C GLY A 133 11.35 -7.95 15.76
N ARG A 134 10.64 -6.93 15.29
CA ARG A 134 9.27 -6.60 15.73
C ARG A 134 8.46 -5.91 14.63
N SER A 135 7.11 -5.99 14.71
CA SER A 135 6.22 -5.34 13.76
C SER A 135 6.42 -3.82 13.74
N ILE A 136 6.65 -3.26 12.56
CA ILE A 136 6.76 -1.82 12.29
C ILE A 136 6.10 -1.43 10.95
N MET A 137 5.56 -2.41 10.21
CA MET A 137 5.08 -2.21 8.85
C MET A 137 3.85 -1.30 8.81
N LEU A 138 2.95 -1.43 9.81
CA LEU A 138 1.78 -0.56 9.89
C LEU A 138 2.16 0.91 10.09
N GLY A 139 3.24 1.17 10.83
CA GLY A 139 3.75 2.53 11.02
C GLY A 139 4.15 3.21 9.71
N PHE A 140 4.72 2.48 8.74
CA PHE A 140 5.03 3.00 7.41
C PHE A 140 3.76 3.34 6.63
N HIS A 141 2.79 2.42 6.61
CA HIS A 141 1.49 2.69 5.97
C HIS A 141 0.70 3.80 6.69
N GLY A 142 0.92 3.99 8.00
CA GLY A 142 0.42 5.16 8.74
C GLY A 142 1.02 6.46 8.22
N ALA A 143 2.34 6.49 7.98
CA ALA A 143 3.01 7.65 7.37
C ALA A 143 2.47 7.96 5.96
N TYR A 144 2.19 6.92 5.14
CA TYR A 144 1.51 7.07 3.86
C TYR A 144 0.13 7.72 4.01
N SER A 145 -0.71 7.25 4.95
CA SER A 145 -2.03 7.82 5.19
C SER A 145 -1.96 9.28 5.63
N LEU A 146 -0.99 9.61 6.51
CA LEU A 146 -0.75 10.99 6.92
C LEU A 146 -0.32 11.87 5.75
N GLY A 147 0.54 11.36 4.87
CA GLY A 147 0.91 12.02 3.62
C GLY A 147 -0.29 12.25 2.72
N GLY A 148 -1.15 11.23 2.58
CA GLY A 148 -2.40 11.34 1.81
C GLY A 148 -3.32 12.44 2.32
N ILE A 149 -3.52 12.52 3.64
CA ILE A 149 -4.32 13.59 4.27
C ILE A 149 -3.68 14.96 4.01
N ALA A 150 -2.36 15.08 4.17
CA ALA A 150 -1.65 16.33 3.90
C ALA A 150 -1.77 16.76 2.43
N GLY A 151 -1.57 15.83 1.49
CA GLY A 151 -1.72 16.07 0.05
C GLY A 151 -3.12 16.47 -0.35
N ALA A 152 -4.15 15.78 0.15
CA ALA A 152 -5.55 16.11 -0.09
C ALA A 152 -5.92 17.49 0.50
N SER A 153 -5.42 17.83 1.68
CA SER A 153 -5.62 19.14 2.30
C SER A 153 -5.00 20.27 1.46
N LEU A 154 -3.80 20.05 0.93
CA LEU A 154 -3.14 21.00 0.04
C LEU A 154 -3.88 21.13 -1.31
N ALA A 155 -4.41 20.02 -1.84
CA ALA A 155 -5.23 20.04 -3.04
C ALA A 155 -6.52 20.82 -2.83
N TRP A 156 -7.16 20.69 -1.66
CA TRP A 156 -8.32 21.48 -1.27
C TRP A 156 -7.99 22.98 -1.20
N VAL A 157 -6.87 23.33 -0.56
CA VAL A 157 -6.37 24.72 -0.53
C VAL A 157 -6.19 25.27 -1.95
N GLY A 158 -5.56 24.49 -2.84
CA GLY A 158 -5.38 24.87 -4.24
C GLY A 158 -6.70 25.03 -4.99
N ALA A 159 -7.71 24.19 -4.70
CA ALA A 159 -9.04 24.32 -5.28
C ALA A 159 -9.80 25.53 -4.73
N HIS A 160 -9.70 25.77 -3.43
CA HIS A 160 -10.41 26.87 -2.76
C HIS A 160 -9.94 28.27 -3.25
N TRP A 161 -8.68 28.39 -3.60
CA TRP A 161 -8.09 29.65 -4.12
C TRP A 161 -7.88 29.64 -5.65
N ASP A 162 -8.49 28.70 -6.36
CA ASP A 162 -8.38 28.54 -7.82
C ASP A 162 -6.93 28.57 -8.34
N LEU A 163 -6.01 27.99 -7.56
CA LEU A 163 -4.61 27.95 -7.94
C LEU A 163 -4.40 27.05 -9.16
N PRO A 164 -3.70 27.51 -10.21
CA PRO A 164 -3.30 26.68 -11.33
C PRO A 164 -2.49 25.47 -10.85
N LEU A 165 -2.67 24.30 -11.45
CA LEU A 165 -1.99 23.06 -11.07
C LEU A 165 -0.46 23.20 -10.96
N PRO A 166 0.26 23.88 -11.91
CA PRO A 166 1.69 24.08 -11.76
C PRO A 166 2.06 24.92 -10.53
N MET A 167 1.23 25.90 -10.18
CA MET A 167 1.46 26.77 -9.03
C MET A 167 1.28 26.04 -7.70
N LEU A 168 0.38 25.05 -7.68
CA LEU A 168 0.20 24.14 -6.55
C LEU A 168 1.32 23.10 -6.46
N TYR A 169 1.69 22.47 -7.58
CA TYR A 169 2.60 21.31 -7.59
C TYR A 169 4.07 21.72 -7.50
N ALA A 170 4.51 22.82 -8.15
CA ALA A 170 5.92 23.18 -8.23
C ALA A 170 6.58 23.43 -6.86
N PRO A 171 5.99 24.22 -5.92
CA PRO A 171 6.59 24.42 -4.60
C PRO A 171 6.69 23.13 -3.79
N LEU A 172 5.67 22.26 -3.93
CA LEU A 172 5.63 20.98 -3.24
C LEU A 172 6.70 20.04 -3.77
N VAL A 173 6.82 19.91 -5.09
CA VAL A 173 7.85 19.07 -5.73
C VAL A 173 9.24 19.62 -5.41
N ALA A 174 9.45 20.95 -5.44
CA ALA A 174 10.69 21.59 -5.07
C ALA A 174 11.11 21.33 -3.60
N THR A 175 10.13 21.06 -2.72
CA THR A 175 10.38 20.69 -1.32
C THR A 175 10.53 19.18 -1.15
N LEU A 176 9.61 18.40 -1.71
CA LEU A 176 9.55 16.96 -1.49
C LEU A 176 10.72 16.20 -2.14
N VAL A 177 11.21 16.66 -3.31
CA VAL A 177 12.34 16.00 -3.99
C VAL A 177 13.63 16.10 -3.17
N PRO A 178 14.08 17.28 -2.70
CA PRO A 178 15.25 17.36 -1.83
C PRO A 178 15.07 16.57 -0.53
N VAL A 179 13.90 16.64 0.10
CA VAL A 179 13.59 15.88 1.33
C VAL A 179 13.75 14.38 1.09
N ALA A 180 13.18 13.85 0.00
CA ALA A 180 13.28 12.45 -0.36
C ALA A 180 14.73 12.02 -0.66
N LEU A 181 15.49 12.83 -1.41
CA LEU A 181 16.88 12.54 -1.74
C LEU A 181 17.80 12.58 -0.50
N ILE A 182 17.57 13.52 0.41
CA ILE A 182 18.30 13.62 1.68
C ILE A 182 17.94 12.42 2.56
N ALA A 183 16.65 12.14 2.75
CA ALA A 183 16.19 11.00 3.51
C ALA A 183 16.75 9.68 2.96
N GLY A 184 16.78 9.52 1.65
CA GLY A 184 17.29 8.32 0.98
C GLY A 184 18.74 7.94 1.30
N ARG A 185 19.52 8.85 1.91
CA ARG A 185 20.90 8.55 2.36
C ARG A 185 20.92 7.56 3.54
N TRP A 186 19.84 7.42 4.29
CA TRP A 186 19.75 6.56 5.45
C TRP A 186 18.91 5.30 5.23
N TYR A 187 18.56 4.96 3.98
CA TYR A 187 17.95 3.67 3.71
C TYR A 187 18.87 2.54 4.17
N VAL A 188 18.28 1.54 4.76
CA VAL A 188 18.99 0.35 5.23
C VAL A 188 18.61 -0.81 4.30
N ASP A 189 19.48 -1.06 3.32
CA ASP A 189 19.43 -2.26 2.51
C ASP A 189 19.97 -3.47 3.29
N ARG A 190 19.68 -4.68 2.84
CA ARG A 190 20.26 -5.89 3.40
C ARG A 190 21.78 -5.79 3.44
N GLN A 191 22.39 -6.10 4.60
CA GLN A 191 23.82 -6.36 4.69
C GLN A 191 24.02 -7.83 4.27
N GLY A 192 24.71 -8.06 3.18
CA GLY A 192 25.17 -9.39 2.79
C GLY A 192 24.84 -9.86 1.37
N ASP A 193 23.81 -9.30 0.71
CA ASP A 193 23.50 -9.72 -0.66
C ASP A 193 24.13 -8.75 -1.68
N HIS A 194 25.45 -8.72 -1.77
CA HIS A 194 26.11 -8.21 -2.97
C HIS A 194 26.11 -9.31 -4.03
N PRO A 195 25.74 -9.02 -5.29
CA PRO A 195 25.97 -9.96 -6.39
C PRO A 195 27.44 -10.34 -6.56
N ALA A 196 28.36 -9.56 -5.97
CA ALA A 196 29.81 -9.81 -6.00
C ALA A 196 30.33 -10.75 -4.88
N ASP A 197 29.60 -10.91 -3.76
CA ASP A 197 30.01 -11.80 -2.66
C ASP A 197 29.53 -13.24 -2.85
N ASN A 198 28.65 -13.52 -3.83
CA ASN A 198 28.21 -14.87 -4.16
C ASN A 198 29.20 -15.65 -5.03
N GLN A 199 30.39 -15.11 -5.31
CA GLN A 199 31.41 -15.84 -6.09
C GLN A 199 32.31 -16.78 -5.26
N SER A 200 32.14 -16.84 -3.95
CA SER A 200 32.95 -17.71 -3.08
C SER A 200 32.23 -18.93 -2.50
N ASP A 201 30.91 -19.10 -2.75
CA ASP A 201 30.13 -20.26 -2.29
C ASP A 201 29.45 -21.03 -3.44
N ASP A 202 30.15 -21.17 -4.58
CA ASP A 202 29.68 -21.89 -5.79
C ASP A 202 29.65 -23.41 -5.63
N GLN A 203 29.46 -23.96 -4.43
CA GLN A 203 29.29 -25.41 -4.22
C GLN A 203 28.16 -25.82 -3.27
N ALA A 204 27.19 -24.95 -2.99
CA ALA A 204 25.99 -25.37 -2.29
C ALA A 204 24.76 -25.09 -3.18
N ASP A 205 24.33 -26.15 -3.85
CA ASP A 205 23.03 -26.36 -4.49
C ASP A 205 22.38 -25.13 -5.19
N ASP A 206 22.55 -25.07 -6.50
CA ASP A 206 21.84 -24.27 -7.50
C ASP A 206 20.32 -24.63 -7.53
N HIS A 207 19.66 -24.50 -6.38
CA HIS A 207 18.23 -24.42 -6.25
C HIS A 207 17.89 -23.06 -5.60
N GLY A 208 18.14 -21.98 -6.35
CA GLY A 208 17.53 -20.69 -6.03
C GLY A 208 16.04 -20.91 -5.89
N ALA A 209 15.54 -21.05 -4.64
CA ALA A 209 14.16 -21.42 -4.37
C ALA A 209 13.24 -20.39 -5.02
N ALA A 210 12.78 -20.70 -6.22
CA ALA A 210 11.88 -19.84 -6.96
C ALA A 210 10.66 -19.55 -6.07
N VAL A 211 10.25 -18.29 -5.95
CA VAL A 211 9.06 -17.93 -5.19
C VAL A 211 7.90 -18.78 -5.69
N SER A 212 7.48 -19.76 -4.90
CA SER A 212 6.35 -20.62 -5.25
C SER A 212 5.08 -19.78 -5.27
N MET A 213 4.54 -19.59 -6.46
CA MET A 213 3.27 -18.86 -6.63
C MET A 213 2.14 -19.53 -5.87
N ARG A 214 2.15 -20.85 -5.75
CA ARG A 214 1.17 -21.62 -4.97
C ARG A 214 1.20 -21.26 -3.48
N ALA A 215 2.38 -21.06 -2.91
CA ALA A 215 2.53 -20.66 -1.51
C ALA A 215 2.22 -19.16 -1.31
N LEU A 216 2.49 -18.31 -2.30
CA LEU A 216 2.21 -16.88 -2.25
C LEU A 216 0.73 -16.54 -2.51
N LEU A 217 0.01 -17.40 -3.26
CA LEU A 217 -1.37 -17.15 -3.70
C LEU A 217 -2.35 -16.75 -2.58
N PRO A 218 -2.35 -17.37 -1.39
CA PRO A 218 -3.23 -16.93 -0.30
C PRO A 218 -3.01 -15.47 0.09
N LEU A 219 -1.75 -15.01 0.12
CA LEU A 219 -1.42 -13.62 0.42
C LEU A 219 -1.80 -12.69 -0.74
N CYS A 220 -1.63 -13.13 -1.98
CA CYS A 220 -2.07 -12.41 -3.17
C CYS A 220 -3.59 -12.17 -3.17
N LEU A 221 -4.37 -13.20 -2.81
CA LEU A 221 -5.83 -13.09 -2.71
C LEU A 221 -6.24 -12.13 -1.59
N VAL A 222 -5.60 -12.22 -0.40
CA VAL A 222 -5.86 -11.26 0.69
C VAL A 222 -5.55 -9.84 0.25
N MET A 223 -4.44 -9.62 -0.46
CA MET A 223 -4.08 -8.31 -1.00
C MET A 223 -5.15 -7.78 -1.95
N ALA A 224 -5.55 -8.60 -2.93
CA ALA A 224 -6.59 -8.23 -3.90
C ALA A 224 -7.94 -7.92 -3.21
N PHE A 225 -8.36 -8.74 -2.25
CA PHE A 225 -9.61 -8.54 -1.53
C PHE A 225 -9.59 -7.28 -0.67
N ALA A 226 -8.47 -6.98 -0.03
CA ALA A 226 -8.29 -5.75 0.73
C ALA A 226 -8.41 -4.52 -0.18
N TYR A 227 -7.80 -4.55 -1.37
CA TYR A 227 -7.85 -3.44 -2.32
C TYR A 227 -9.18 -3.34 -3.08
N ILE A 228 -9.92 -4.45 -3.28
CA ILE A 228 -11.31 -4.39 -3.74
C ILE A 228 -12.16 -3.63 -2.71
N GLY A 229 -11.98 -3.94 -1.42
CA GLY A 229 -12.67 -3.23 -0.33
C GLY A 229 -12.31 -1.74 -0.27
N ASP A 230 -11.02 -1.42 -0.34
CA ASP A 230 -10.50 -0.04 -0.33
C ASP A 230 -11.01 0.77 -1.53
N SER A 231 -10.94 0.21 -2.74
CA SER A 231 -11.45 0.81 -3.97
C SER A 231 -12.96 1.02 -3.93
N THR A 232 -13.71 0.09 -3.32
CA THR A 232 -15.16 0.25 -3.10
C THR A 232 -15.44 1.47 -2.24
N VAL A 233 -14.75 1.63 -1.11
CA VAL A 233 -14.94 2.81 -0.24
C VAL A 233 -14.51 4.07 -0.97
N SER A 234 -13.34 4.07 -1.58
CA SER A 234 -12.75 5.26 -2.22
C SER A 234 -13.62 5.83 -3.35
N ASN A 235 -14.24 4.96 -4.14
CA ASN A 235 -14.96 5.39 -5.34
C ASN A 235 -16.49 5.44 -5.16
N TRP A 236 -17.03 4.73 -4.16
CA TRP A 236 -18.49 4.59 -4.03
C TRP A 236 -19.08 5.18 -2.75
N SER A 237 -18.26 5.52 -1.74
CA SER A 237 -18.79 5.97 -0.46
C SER A 237 -19.65 7.24 -0.55
N ALA A 238 -19.21 8.24 -1.34
CA ALA A 238 -19.95 9.47 -1.55
C ALA A 238 -21.29 9.21 -2.26
N LYS A 239 -21.21 8.56 -3.43
CA LYS A 239 -22.39 8.23 -4.23
C LYS A 239 -23.38 7.36 -3.46
N TYR A 240 -22.90 6.42 -2.66
CA TYR A 240 -23.74 5.56 -1.83
C TYR A 240 -24.49 6.35 -0.76
N LEU A 241 -23.85 7.32 -0.09
CA LEU A 241 -24.52 8.18 0.86
C LEU A 241 -25.60 9.05 0.18
N GLU A 242 -25.29 9.61 -0.97
CA GLU A 242 -26.20 10.52 -1.69
C GLU A 242 -27.36 9.75 -2.31
N ASP A 243 -27.09 8.77 -3.18
CA ASP A 243 -28.12 8.11 -4.00
C ASP A 243 -28.90 7.04 -3.23
N VAL A 244 -28.25 6.33 -2.27
CA VAL A 244 -28.86 5.19 -1.59
C VAL A 244 -29.37 5.52 -0.20
N LEU A 245 -28.65 6.39 0.51
CA LEU A 245 -29.01 6.81 1.87
C LEU A 245 -29.64 8.21 1.92
N HIS A 246 -29.82 8.85 0.74
CA HIS A 246 -30.50 10.13 0.57
C HIS A 246 -29.90 11.25 1.45
N SER A 247 -28.58 11.31 1.53
CA SER A 247 -27.88 12.38 2.26
C SER A 247 -27.80 13.67 1.42
N SER A 248 -27.49 14.77 2.10
CA SER A 248 -27.09 15.99 1.38
C SER A 248 -25.72 15.78 0.70
N GLU A 249 -25.50 16.49 -0.40
CA GLU A 249 -24.21 16.50 -1.12
C GLU A 249 -23.05 16.82 -0.17
N GLN A 250 -23.21 17.78 0.75
CA GLN A 250 -22.19 18.13 1.74
C GLN A 250 -21.82 16.93 2.65
N LEU A 251 -22.82 16.17 3.14
CA LEU A 251 -22.57 15.02 3.99
C LEU A 251 -21.97 13.86 3.19
N ALA A 252 -22.29 13.72 1.92
CA ALA A 252 -21.76 12.69 1.03
C ALA A 252 -20.24 12.78 0.83
N THR A 253 -19.61 13.95 1.04
CA THR A 253 -18.16 14.12 0.96
C THR A 253 -17.40 13.59 2.18
N VAL A 254 -18.08 13.28 3.28
CA VAL A 254 -17.47 12.97 4.58
C VAL A 254 -17.03 11.52 4.74
N PRO A 255 -17.73 10.48 4.22
CA PRO A 255 -17.43 9.07 4.53
C PRO A 255 -16.02 8.64 4.16
N TYR A 256 -15.49 9.08 3.03
CA TYR A 256 -14.11 8.78 2.66
C TYR A 256 -13.11 9.40 3.64
N ASN A 257 -13.33 10.61 4.11
CA ASN A 257 -12.46 11.26 5.10
C ASN A 257 -12.50 10.51 6.44
N VAL A 258 -13.69 10.07 6.89
CA VAL A 258 -13.84 9.25 8.09
C VAL A 258 -13.08 7.93 7.93
N TYR A 259 -13.23 7.27 6.78
CA TYR A 259 -12.48 6.07 6.44
C TYR A 259 -10.96 6.29 6.49
N MET A 260 -10.46 7.37 5.90
CA MET A 260 -9.03 7.70 5.90
C MET A 260 -8.50 7.98 7.32
N VAL A 261 -9.23 8.75 8.12
CA VAL A 261 -8.84 9.06 9.52
C VAL A 261 -8.81 7.78 10.36
N THR A 262 -9.83 6.95 10.27
CA THR A 262 -9.90 5.68 11.02
C THR A 262 -8.85 4.66 10.54
N THR A 263 -8.54 4.64 9.26
CA THR A 263 -7.42 3.89 8.70
C THR A 263 -6.08 4.35 9.28
N LEU A 264 -5.85 5.67 9.35
CA LEU A 264 -4.65 6.23 9.98
C LEU A 264 -4.54 5.84 11.45
N LEU A 265 -5.63 5.98 12.21
CA LEU A 265 -5.68 5.59 13.62
C LEU A 265 -5.40 4.09 13.79
N GLY A 266 -6.07 3.24 13.01
CA GLY A 266 -5.85 1.80 13.05
C GLY A 266 -4.40 1.41 12.72
N ARG A 267 -3.77 2.05 11.73
CA ARG A 267 -2.36 1.84 11.37
C ARG A 267 -1.41 2.32 12.47
N SER A 268 -1.73 3.41 13.16
CA SER A 268 -0.89 3.96 14.24
C SER A 268 -0.80 3.01 15.44
N PHE A 269 -1.87 2.31 15.77
CA PHE A 269 -1.93 1.37 16.90
C PHE A 269 -1.78 -0.09 16.49
N GLY A 270 -1.94 -0.41 15.22
CA GLY A 270 -1.99 -1.78 14.73
C GLY A 270 -0.71 -2.59 14.97
N ASP A 271 0.48 -1.98 14.88
CA ASP A 271 1.74 -2.64 15.19
C ASP A 271 1.81 -3.08 16.67
N PHE A 272 1.21 -2.30 17.60
CA PHE A 272 1.08 -2.72 18.98
C PHE A 272 0.16 -3.94 19.11
N GLY A 273 -0.98 -3.93 18.41
CA GLY A 273 -1.91 -5.07 18.35
C GLY A 273 -1.21 -6.34 17.85
N VAL A 274 -0.44 -6.23 16.75
CA VAL A 274 0.32 -7.36 16.19
C VAL A 274 1.35 -7.91 17.18
N ARG A 275 2.06 -7.04 17.89
CA ARG A 275 3.02 -7.47 18.93
C ARG A 275 2.36 -8.16 20.11
N ARG A 276 1.14 -7.74 20.49
CA ARG A 276 0.43 -8.28 21.66
C ARG A 276 -0.33 -9.56 21.38
N PHE A 277 -1.00 -9.63 20.22
CA PHE A 277 -1.97 -10.68 19.89
C PHE A 277 -1.51 -11.56 18.71
N GLY A 278 -0.45 -11.18 18.01
CA GLY A 278 0.04 -11.86 16.81
C GLY A 278 -0.69 -11.44 15.53
N ALA A 279 -0.03 -11.65 14.39
CA ALA A 279 -0.53 -11.23 13.08
C ALA A 279 -1.85 -11.94 12.69
N VAL A 280 -1.97 -13.25 13.00
CA VAL A 280 -3.18 -14.04 12.66
C VAL A 280 -4.43 -13.47 13.33
N ALA A 281 -4.34 -13.15 14.63
CA ALA A 281 -5.47 -12.60 15.38
C ALA A 281 -5.86 -11.21 14.86
N VAL A 282 -4.87 -10.35 14.59
CA VAL A 282 -5.10 -8.99 14.08
C VAL A 282 -5.71 -9.01 12.68
N VAL A 283 -5.23 -9.88 11.77
CA VAL A 283 -5.81 -10.04 10.43
C VAL A 283 -7.26 -10.56 10.50
N ARG A 284 -7.53 -11.54 11.38
CA ARG A 284 -8.91 -12.04 11.59
C ARG A 284 -9.83 -10.94 12.13
N ALA A 285 -9.39 -10.22 13.15
CA ALA A 285 -10.15 -9.11 13.73
C ALA A 285 -10.40 -8.01 12.69
N GLY A 286 -9.37 -7.65 11.89
CA GLY A 286 -9.49 -6.69 10.81
C GLY A 286 -10.50 -7.12 9.74
N ALA A 287 -10.45 -8.38 9.29
CA ALA A 287 -11.39 -8.92 8.32
C ALA A 287 -12.82 -8.97 8.86
N LEU A 288 -13.02 -9.33 10.14
CA LEU A 288 -14.33 -9.31 10.79
C LEU A 288 -14.89 -7.90 10.92
N LEU A 289 -14.07 -6.95 11.34
CA LEU A 289 -14.46 -5.53 11.43
C LEU A 289 -14.83 -4.96 10.07
N ALA A 290 -14.05 -5.26 9.03
CA ALA A 290 -14.34 -4.81 7.68
C ALA A 290 -15.63 -5.48 7.13
N GLY A 291 -15.80 -6.77 7.36
CA GLY A 291 -17.05 -7.48 7.02
C GLY A 291 -18.27 -6.89 7.73
N ALA A 292 -18.18 -6.61 9.03
CA ALA A 292 -19.22 -5.92 9.78
C ALA A 292 -19.47 -4.51 9.24
N GLY A 293 -18.41 -3.77 8.87
CA GLY A 293 -18.52 -2.46 8.25
C GLY A 293 -19.34 -2.49 6.95
N PHE A 294 -19.03 -3.41 6.03
CA PHE A 294 -19.81 -3.60 4.81
C PHE A 294 -21.27 -4.02 5.09
N ALA A 295 -21.49 -4.91 6.08
CA ALA A 295 -22.84 -5.31 6.49
C ALA A 295 -23.65 -4.12 7.01
N VAL A 296 -23.04 -3.27 7.86
CA VAL A 296 -23.65 -2.05 8.37
C VAL A 296 -23.97 -1.08 7.24
N VAL A 297 -23.03 -0.86 6.29
CA VAL A 297 -23.29 0.01 5.12
C VAL A 297 -24.46 -0.53 4.30
N ALA A 298 -24.47 -1.82 3.97
CA ALA A 298 -25.54 -2.46 3.18
C ALA A 298 -26.91 -2.37 3.85
N ALA A 299 -26.98 -2.53 5.17
CA ALA A 299 -28.21 -2.48 5.96
C ALA A 299 -28.59 -1.10 6.48
N ALA A 300 -27.75 -0.07 6.26
CA ALA A 300 -27.93 1.25 6.85
C ALA A 300 -29.30 1.86 6.51
N PRO A 301 -30.09 2.27 7.51
CA PRO A 301 -31.38 2.95 7.28
C PRO A 301 -31.20 4.44 6.92
N GLY A 302 -30.01 5.00 7.11
CA GLY A 302 -29.71 6.38 6.84
C GLY A 302 -28.21 6.72 6.91
N PRO A 303 -27.82 7.96 6.59
CA PRO A 303 -26.43 8.36 6.37
C PRO A 303 -25.52 8.16 7.58
N TRP A 304 -25.98 8.43 8.79
CA TRP A 304 -25.16 8.33 10.01
C TRP A 304 -24.78 6.88 10.37
N VAL A 305 -25.71 5.94 10.13
CA VAL A 305 -25.41 4.50 10.29
C VAL A 305 -24.43 4.04 9.21
N GLY A 306 -24.63 4.48 7.96
CA GLY A 306 -23.67 4.26 6.87
C GLY A 306 -22.28 4.80 7.21
N MET A 307 -22.19 5.99 7.79
CA MET A 307 -20.93 6.58 8.28
C MET A 307 -20.24 5.70 9.34
N GLY A 308 -21.01 5.15 10.29
CA GLY A 308 -20.52 4.17 11.25
C GLY A 308 -19.94 2.92 10.56
N GLY A 309 -20.57 2.45 9.48
CA GLY A 309 -20.06 1.37 8.66
C GLY A 309 -18.71 1.71 8.00
N PHE A 310 -18.55 2.90 7.42
CA PHE A 310 -17.28 3.36 6.85
C PHE A 310 -16.17 3.54 7.91
N THR A 311 -16.54 3.93 9.14
CA THR A 311 -15.63 3.93 10.30
C THR A 311 -15.06 2.53 10.58
N LEU A 312 -15.94 1.51 10.64
CA LEU A 312 -15.55 0.11 10.84
C LEU A 312 -14.67 -0.40 9.69
N LEU A 313 -14.98 -0.02 8.45
CA LEU A 313 -14.19 -0.37 7.27
C LEU A 313 -12.76 0.16 7.38
N GLY A 314 -12.57 1.43 7.78
CA GLY A 314 -11.25 2.01 7.99
C GLY A 314 -10.44 1.28 9.05
N LEU A 315 -11.05 0.96 10.20
CA LEU A 315 -10.40 0.20 11.28
C LEU A 315 -10.11 -1.26 10.88
N GLY A 316 -10.95 -1.87 10.03
CA GLY A 316 -10.81 -3.26 9.62
C GLY A 316 -9.79 -3.47 8.50
N LEU A 317 -9.90 -2.71 7.41
CA LEU A 317 -9.04 -2.88 6.22
C LEU A 317 -7.60 -2.41 6.46
N CYS A 318 -7.38 -1.47 7.39
CA CYS A 318 -6.08 -0.83 7.63
C CYS A 318 -4.93 -1.80 7.92
N VAL A 319 -5.19 -2.96 8.49
CA VAL A 319 -4.18 -3.94 8.91
C VAL A 319 -3.84 -4.97 7.84
N LEU A 320 -4.74 -5.22 6.87
CA LEU A 320 -4.62 -6.33 5.92
C LEU A 320 -3.39 -6.16 5.03
N VAL A 321 -3.27 -5.03 4.35
CA VAL A 321 -2.18 -4.76 3.40
C VAL A 321 -0.80 -4.81 4.06
N PRO A 322 -0.52 -4.05 5.15
CA PRO A 322 0.80 -4.07 5.79
C PRO A 322 1.19 -5.45 6.33
N GLN A 323 0.22 -6.19 6.88
CA GLN A 323 0.48 -7.54 7.38
C GLN A 323 0.74 -8.52 6.25
N THR A 324 0.11 -8.34 5.08
CA THR A 324 0.32 -9.20 3.91
C THR A 324 1.75 -9.06 3.38
N PHE A 325 2.29 -7.83 3.25
CA PHE A 325 3.70 -7.62 2.92
C PHE A 325 4.64 -8.23 3.97
N ALA A 326 4.35 -8.01 5.25
CA ALA A 326 5.14 -8.57 6.33
C ALA A 326 5.14 -10.12 6.33
N ALA A 327 4.01 -10.75 5.99
CA ALA A 327 3.89 -12.20 5.87
C ALA A 327 4.66 -12.75 4.67
N ALA A 328 4.58 -12.11 3.50
CA ALA A 328 5.35 -12.49 2.31
C ALA A 328 6.86 -12.46 2.61
N GLY A 329 7.31 -11.41 3.28
CA GLY A 329 8.69 -11.30 3.70
C GLY A 329 9.16 -12.41 4.67
N ARG A 330 8.29 -12.92 5.53
CA ARG A 330 8.62 -14.05 6.43
C ARG A 330 8.60 -15.39 5.72
N LEU A 331 7.66 -15.56 4.79
CA LEU A 331 7.48 -16.83 4.06
C LEU A 331 8.63 -17.10 3.08
N PHE A 332 9.25 -16.06 2.55
CA PHE A 332 10.31 -16.14 1.54
C PHE A 332 11.58 -15.39 1.99
N PRO A 333 12.33 -15.84 3.02
CA PRO A 333 13.42 -15.06 3.58
C PRO A 333 14.57 -14.80 2.59
N GLY A 334 14.87 -15.72 1.68
CA GLY A 334 15.92 -15.58 0.64
C GLY A 334 15.46 -14.75 -0.56
N THR A 335 14.19 -14.87 -0.97
CA THR A 335 13.61 -14.26 -2.17
C THR A 335 12.48 -13.27 -1.84
N SER A 336 12.53 -12.61 -0.69
CA SER A 336 11.47 -11.72 -0.21
C SER A 336 11.17 -10.57 -1.16
N ASP A 337 12.19 -10.05 -1.85
CA ASP A 337 12.01 -8.91 -2.75
C ASP A 337 11.17 -9.29 -3.96
N ALA A 338 11.42 -10.48 -4.54
CA ALA A 338 10.57 -11.03 -5.59
C ALA A 338 9.14 -11.31 -5.10
N ALA A 339 8.99 -11.87 -3.89
CA ALA A 339 7.67 -12.12 -3.30
C ALA A 339 6.88 -10.82 -3.07
N VAL A 340 7.52 -9.77 -2.55
CA VAL A 340 6.92 -8.44 -2.34
C VAL A 340 6.52 -7.80 -3.67
N ALA A 341 7.39 -7.86 -4.70
CA ALA A 341 7.08 -7.30 -6.00
C ALA A 341 5.86 -7.99 -6.66
N ARG A 342 5.81 -9.33 -6.60
CA ARG A 342 4.68 -10.11 -7.14
C ARG A 342 3.40 -9.83 -6.36
N LEU A 343 3.50 -9.74 -5.05
CA LEU A 343 2.37 -9.40 -4.18
C LEU A 343 1.80 -8.02 -4.52
N ASN A 344 2.69 -7.06 -4.81
CA ASN A 344 2.30 -5.69 -5.14
C ASN A 344 1.46 -5.58 -6.43
N ILE A 345 1.57 -6.52 -7.35
CA ILE A 345 0.71 -6.59 -8.55
C ILE A 345 -0.76 -6.76 -8.14
N PHE A 346 -1.02 -7.59 -7.13
CA PHE A 346 -2.38 -7.87 -6.67
C PHE A 346 -3.04 -6.69 -5.95
N ASN A 347 -2.25 -5.74 -5.45
CA ASN A 347 -2.72 -4.43 -5.03
C ASN A 347 -3.44 -3.73 -6.20
N TYR A 348 -2.75 -3.58 -7.34
CA TYR A 348 -3.30 -2.89 -8.50
C TYR A 348 -4.45 -3.67 -9.15
N VAL A 349 -4.36 -5.00 -9.19
CA VAL A 349 -5.46 -5.86 -9.67
C VAL A 349 -6.71 -5.65 -8.82
N GLY A 350 -6.56 -5.66 -7.49
CA GLY A 350 -7.69 -5.44 -6.57
C GLY A 350 -8.31 -4.06 -6.74
N PHE A 351 -7.48 -3.02 -6.81
CA PHE A 351 -7.94 -1.65 -6.99
C PHE A 351 -8.68 -1.46 -8.32
N LEU A 352 -8.14 -2.02 -9.41
CA LEU A 352 -8.71 -1.91 -10.75
C LEU A 352 -10.05 -2.66 -10.88
N ILE A 353 -10.20 -3.81 -10.20
CA ILE A 353 -11.42 -4.62 -10.24
C ILE A 353 -12.52 -4.04 -9.33
N GLY A 354 -12.15 -3.51 -8.16
CA GLY A 354 -13.11 -3.22 -7.10
C GLY A 354 -14.19 -2.21 -7.49
N SER A 355 -13.80 -1.09 -8.10
CA SER A 355 -14.76 -0.05 -8.48
C SER A 355 -15.72 -0.49 -9.61
N PRO A 356 -15.25 -1.05 -10.75
CA PRO A 356 -16.14 -1.57 -11.78
C PRO A 356 -17.05 -2.72 -11.29
N LEU A 357 -16.54 -3.57 -10.42
CA LEU A 357 -17.31 -4.68 -9.85
C LEU A 357 -18.56 -4.16 -9.11
N VAL A 358 -18.38 -3.21 -8.19
CA VAL A 358 -19.49 -2.63 -7.42
C VAL A 358 -20.42 -1.82 -8.32
N GLY A 359 -19.87 -1.10 -9.30
CA GLY A 359 -20.66 -0.36 -10.27
C GLY A 359 -21.57 -1.25 -11.11
N ALA A 360 -21.01 -2.32 -11.68
CA ALA A 360 -21.77 -3.28 -12.48
C ALA A 360 -22.87 -4.00 -11.66
N LEU A 361 -22.53 -4.43 -10.45
CA LEU A 361 -23.50 -5.10 -9.56
C LEU A 361 -24.57 -4.13 -9.04
N GLY A 362 -24.22 -2.88 -8.74
CA GLY A 362 -25.13 -1.85 -8.31
C GLY A 362 -26.14 -1.48 -9.40
N GLY A 363 -25.67 -1.36 -10.65
CA GLY A 363 -26.52 -1.12 -11.80
C GLY A 363 -27.40 -2.30 -12.20
N ALA A 364 -26.89 -3.54 -12.04
CA ALA A 364 -27.65 -4.75 -12.39
C ALA A 364 -28.71 -5.13 -11.33
N TRP A 365 -28.43 -4.89 -10.05
CA TRP A 365 -29.31 -5.24 -8.94
C TRP A 365 -29.69 -4.02 -8.10
N ASN A 366 -28.85 -3.69 -7.14
CA ASN A 366 -28.89 -2.49 -6.33
C ASN A 366 -27.57 -2.33 -5.56
N TYR A 367 -27.26 -1.09 -5.17
CA TYR A 367 -25.99 -0.80 -4.50
C TYR A 367 -25.87 -1.40 -3.09
N ARG A 368 -26.99 -1.67 -2.38
CA ARG A 368 -26.97 -2.35 -1.07
C ARG A 368 -26.48 -3.80 -1.23
N ALA A 369 -27.04 -4.53 -2.20
CA ALA A 369 -26.61 -5.88 -2.51
C ALA A 369 -25.15 -5.91 -3.06
N ALA A 370 -24.75 -4.91 -3.84
CA ALA A 370 -23.39 -4.78 -4.36
C ALA A 370 -22.33 -4.70 -3.25
N MET A 371 -22.64 -4.11 -2.08
CA MET A 371 -21.74 -4.08 -0.92
C MET A 371 -21.48 -5.44 -0.28
N LEU A 372 -22.36 -6.42 -0.50
CA LEU A 372 -22.18 -7.77 0.04
C LEU A 372 -21.07 -8.56 -0.66
N VAL A 373 -20.70 -8.18 -1.89
CA VAL A 373 -19.62 -8.87 -2.61
C VAL A 373 -18.24 -8.54 -2.02
N PRO A 374 -17.81 -7.28 -1.88
CA PRO A 374 -16.57 -6.97 -1.17
C PRO A 374 -16.60 -7.46 0.29
N MET A 375 -17.76 -7.45 0.96
CA MET A 375 -17.93 -8.07 2.28
C MET A 375 -17.51 -9.55 2.26
N ALA A 376 -18.08 -10.33 1.36
CA ALA A 376 -17.78 -11.75 1.24
C ALA A 376 -16.30 -12.00 0.95
N LEU A 377 -15.70 -11.23 0.02
CA LEU A 377 -14.30 -11.35 -0.34
C LEU A 377 -13.37 -11.04 0.85
N VAL A 378 -13.66 -9.98 1.60
CA VAL A 378 -12.87 -9.64 2.79
C VAL A 378 -13.02 -10.70 3.87
N LEU A 379 -14.22 -11.26 4.09
CA LEU A 379 -14.43 -12.35 5.05
C LEU A 379 -13.70 -13.64 4.64
N VAL A 380 -13.55 -13.92 3.35
CA VAL A 380 -12.72 -15.04 2.87
C VAL A 380 -11.26 -14.92 3.32
N THR A 381 -10.76 -13.72 3.62
CA THR A 381 -9.44 -13.51 4.21
C THR A 381 -9.23 -14.30 5.51
N ILE A 382 -10.30 -14.53 6.29
CA ILE A 382 -10.25 -15.30 7.54
C ILE A 382 -9.79 -16.74 7.27
N ARG A 383 -10.17 -17.33 6.13
CA ARG A 383 -9.74 -18.67 5.69
C ARG A 383 -8.24 -18.74 5.46
N TYR A 384 -7.65 -17.63 4.97
CA TYR A 384 -6.23 -17.50 4.68
C TYR A 384 -5.43 -16.94 5.86
N ALA A 385 -6.05 -16.60 6.99
CA ALA A 385 -5.36 -15.98 8.12
C ALA A 385 -4.19 -16.82 8.68
N ARG A 386 -4.23 -18.14 8.53
CA ARG A 386 -3.12 -19.03 8.93
C ARG A 386 -1.83 -18.78 8.14
N SER A 387 -1.89 -18.24 6.93
CA SER A 387 -0.71 -17.85 6.14
C SER A 387 0.08 -16.70 6.77
N PHE A 388 -0.47 -16.06 7.79
CA PHE A 388 0.18 -15.01 8.57
C PHE A 388 0.91 -15.53 9.82
N THR A 389 0.85 -16.83 10.08
CA THR A 389 1.58 -17.45 11.20
C THR A 389 3.08 -17.25 11.00
N PRO A 390 3.83 -16.83 12.04
CA PRO A 390 5.28 -16.84 11.98
C PRO A 390 5.77 -18.26 11.67
N VAL A 391 6.60 -18.40 10.65
CA VAL A 391 7.30 -19.68 10.43
C VAL A 391 8.19 -19.87 11.66
N PRO A 392 8.09 -20.99 12.40
CA PRO A 392 9.06 -21.29 13.45
C PRO A 392 10.45 -21.16 12.82
N ALA A 393 11.37 -20.44 13.47
CA ALA A 393 12.78 -20.55 13.10
C ALA A 393 13.10 -22.04 13.16
N GLY A 394 13.26 -22.68 12.00
CA GLY A 394 13.69 -24.06 11.95
C GLY A 394 14.92 -24.14 12.83
N TYR A 395 15.00 -25.09 13.70
CA TYR A 395 16.24 -25.47 14.35
C TYR A 395 17.18 -25.82 13.19
N GLY A 396 17.91 -24.79 12.72
CA GLY A 396 18.89 -24.92 11.65
C GLY A 396 20.00 -25.82 12.18
N ASP A 397 20.27 -26.82 11.42
CA ASP A 397 21.41 -27.69 11.54
C ASP A 397 22.64 -26.97 12.11
N GLY A 398 23.16 -27.45 13.25
CA GLY A 398 24.50 -27.09 13.65
C GLY A 398 24.75 -26.59 15.05
N HIS A 399 23.84 -26.76 16.00
CA HIS A 399 24.23 -26.74 17.41
C HIS A 399 24.17 -28.15 17.98
N GLU A 400 25.33 -28.78 18.04
CA GLU A 400 25.58 -29.96 18.86
C GLU A 400 24.91 -29.78 20.22
N ARG A 401 24.08 -30.75 20.60
CA ARG A 401 23.61 -30.86 21.98
C ARG A 401 24.81 -30.84 22.89
N PRO A 402 24.84 -30.05 23.96
CA PRO A 402 25.87 -30.21 24.97
C PRO A 402 25.88 -31.70 25.39
N ARG A 403 26.96 -32.40 25.15
CA ARG A 403 27.15 -33.73 25.72
C ARG A 403 27.09 -33.55 27.24
N THR A 404 26.09 -34.13 27.84
CA THR A 404 26.10 -34.35 29.28
C THR A 404 27.33 -35.20 29.57
N VAL A 405 28.33 -34.60 30.21
CA VAL A 405 29.43 -35.33 30.79
C VAL A 405 28.82 -36.06 31.98
N ASP A 406 28.70 -37.39 31.85
CA ASP A 406 28.49 -38.26 33.01
C ASP A 406 29.69 -38.10 33.92
N VAL A 407 29.49 -37.46 35.07
CA VAL A 407 30.45 -37.46 36.17
C VAL A 407 30.06 -38.64 37.01
N GLY A 408 30.84 -39.76 36.85
CA GLY A 408 30.80 -40.94 37.70
C GLY A 408 31.27 -40.65 39.13
#